data_eb547b9f5894182538b9bbefe5445d2a
#
_entry.id   eb547b9f5894182538b9bbefe5445d2a
#
_cell.length_a   1.000
_cell.length_b   1.000
_cell.length_c   1.000
_cell.angle_alpha   90.00
_cell.angle_beta   90.00
_cell.angle_gamma   90.00
#
_symmetry.space_group_name_H-M   'P 1'
#
loop_
_entity.id
_entity.type
_entity.pdbx_description
1 polymer ?
#
loop_
_entity_poly.entity_id
_entity_poly.type
_entity_poly.pdbx_seq_one_letter_code
_entity_poly.pdbx_strand_id
1 'polypeptide(L)'
;MVKKNNRVKSTNDLELKDRLVAINRVTKVTKGGRAFSFAAIVVVGNEDGVIGWGLGKANEVTAAIAKGVEAAKKNLIKVPVHNGTIPHEQEAKFGGSRIFLKPASEGTGVKAGGAMRAVLESAGIKDVLAKSKGSSNPHNLVKATIEALGEMRSPIEIAKTRGVTVEKVFKG
;
A
#
# COMPACT_ATOMS: atom_id res chain seq x y z
N MET A 1 -12.67 -16.21 -5.92
CA MET A 1 -12.53 -14.95 -5.13
C MET A 1 -12.84 -13.78 -6.03
N VAL A 2 -13.89 -13.03 -5.75
CA VAL A 2 -14.27 -11.84 -6.53
C VAL A 2 -13.30 -10.73 -6.16
N LYS A 3 -12.40 -10.35 -7.07
CA LYS A 3 -11.53 -9.17 -6.91
C LYS A 3 -12.44 -7.93 -6.90
N LYS A 4 -12.64 -7.36 -5.74
CA LYS A 4 -13.38 -6.10 -5.57
C LYS A 4 -12.63 -5.01 -6.34
N ASN A 5 -13.30 -4.37 -7.30
CA ASN A 5 -12.74 -3.24 -8.06
C ASN A 5 -12.73 -1.98 -7.18
N ASN A 6 -11.81 -1.91 -6.22
CA ASN A 6 -11.58 -0.72 -5.38
C ASN A 6 -10.73 0.36 -6.10
N ARG A 7 -10.61 0.29 -7.43
CA ARG A 7 -9.83 1.26 -8.20
C ARG A 7 -10.54 2.60 -8.28
N VAL A 8 -9.83 3.65 -7.94
CA VAL A 8 -10.28 5.04 -8.09
C VAL A 8 -10.06 5.48 -9.54
N LYS A 9 -11.13 5.92 -10.22
CA LYS A 9 -11.10 6.27 -11.65
C LYS A 9 -10.73 7.73 -11.92
N SER A 10 -10.81 8.62 -10.93
CA SER A 10 -10.55 10.04 -11.07
C SER A 10 -9.45 10.50 -10.10
N THR A 11 -8.43 11.17 -10.62
CA THR A 11 -7.27 11.66 -9.85
C THR A 11 -7.20 13.18 -9.77
N ASN A 12 -8.12 13.90 -10.49
CA ASN A 12 -7.93 15.33 -10.76
C ASN A 12 -8.13 16.23 -9.53
N ASP A 13 -8.85 15.76 -8.48
CA ASP A 13 -9.17 16.57 -7.29
C ASP A 13 -8.49 16.06 -6.00
N LEU A 14 -7.54 15.09 -6.11
CA LEU A 14 -6.90 14.51 -4.96
C LEU A 14 -5.50 15.11 -4.75
N GLU A 15 -5.28 15.74 -3.59
CA GLU A 15 -3.93 16.05 -3.12
C GLU A 15 -3.21 14.73 -2.79
N LEU A 16 -2.27 14.37 -3.63
CA LEU A 16 -1.51 13.13 -3.50
C LEU A 16 -0.09 13.44 -3.06
N LYS A 17 0.33 12.90 -1.91
CA LYS A 17 1.70 12.94 -1.43
C LYS A 17 2.43 11.69 -1.90
N ASP A 18 3.65 11.85 -2.39
CA ASP A 18 4.51 10.75 -2.80
C ASP A 18 5.54 10.41 -1.72
N ARG A 19 5.80 9.13 -1.55
CA ARG A 19 6.82 8.60 -0.65
C ARG A 19 7.69 7.59 -1.38
N LEU A 20 8.98 7.88 -1.43
CA LEU A 20 9.97 6.95 -1.94
C LEU A 20 10.23 5.84 -0.92
N VAL A 21 10.04 4.58 -1.32
CA VAL A 21 10.28 3.43 -0.46
C VAL A 21 11.70 2.89 -0.61
N ALA A 22 12.14 2.68 -1.85
CA ALA A 22 13.49 2.19 -2.14
C ALA A 22 13.94 2.59 -3.54
N ILE A 23 15.26 2.79 -3.68
CA ILE A 23 15.94 2.96 -4.97
C ILE A 23 17.02 1.90 -5.06
N ASN A 24 17.07 1.22 -6.19
CA ASN A 24 18.09 0.24 -6.50
C ASN A 24 18.80 0.60 -7.81
N ARG A 25 20.13 0.60 -7.80
CA ARG A 25 20.93 0.66 -9.02
C ARG A 25 20.90 -0.72 -9.68
N VAL A 26 20.41 -0.80 -10.90
CA VAL A 26 20.32 -2.04 -11.69
C VAL A 26 21.26 -1.97 -12.89
N THR A 27 21.72 -3.11 -13.35
CA THR A 27 22.69 -3.20 -14.45
C THR A 27 22.17 -4.14 -15.52
N LYS A 28 22.26 -3.69 -16.76
CA LYS A 28 22.09 -4.55 -17.95
C LYS A 28 23.47 -4.80 -18.57
N VAL A 29 23.82 -6.06 -18.71
CA VAL A 29 25.08 -6.47 -19.35
C VAL A 29 24.84 -6.61 -20.85
N THR A 30 25.67 -5.97 -21.65
CA THR A 30 25.66 -6.00 -23.12
C THR A 30 27.05 -6.42 -23.63
N LYS A 31 27.19 -6.73 -24.91
CA LYS A 31 28.49 -7.06 -25.54
C LYS A 31 29.55 -5.95 -25.37
N GLY A 32 29.14 -4.69 -25.23
CA GLY A 32 30.02 -3.54 -25.05
C GLY A 32 30.27 -3.15 -23.59
N GLY A 33 29.74 -3.87 -22.61
CA GLY A 33 29.92 -3.59 -21.17
C GLY A 33 28.65 -3.58 -20.35
N ARG A 34 28.66 -2.83 -19.24
CA ARG A 34 27.55 -2.72 -18.27
C ARG A 34 26.86 -1.36 -18.40
N ALA A 35 25.59 -1.38 -18.79
CA ALA A 35 24.74 -0.19 -18.76
C ALA A 35 23.98 -0.13 -17.40
N PHE A 36 24.15 0.98 -16.69
CA PHE A 36 23.53 1.20 -15.37
C PHE A 36 22.21 1.96 -15.54
N SER A 37 21.25 1.65 -14.68
CA SER A 37 19.98 2.34 -14.55
C SER A 37 19.53 2.31 -13.09
N PHE A 38 18.52 3.11 -12.75
CA PHE A 38 17.92 3.14 -11.43
C PHE A 38 16.49 2.64 -11.50
N ALA A 39 16.11 1.86 -10.50
CA ALA A 39 14.74 1.41 -10.28
C ALA A 39 14.26 1.97 -8.95
N ALA A 40 13.20 2.77 -8.98
CA ALA A 40 12.56 3.35 -7.80
C ALA A 40 11.19 2.73 -7.57
N ILE A 41 10.89 2.34 -6.34
CA ILE A 41 9.53 2.01 -5.92
C ILE A 41 8.98 3.16 -5.10
N VAL A 42 7.83 3.67 -5.52
CA VAL A 42 7.16 4.84 -4.94
C VAL A 42 5.76 4.46 -4.54
N VAL A 43 5.32 4.99 -3.41
CA VAL A 43 3.94 4.92 -2.94
C VAL A 43 3.35 6.33 -2.97
N VAL A 44 2.12 6.45 -3.40
CA VAL A 44 1.38 7.72 -3.48
C VAL A 44 0.07 7.55 -2.73
N GLY A 45 -0.31 8.54 -1.92
CA GLY A 45 -1.56 8.50 -1.17
C GLY A 45 -2.02 9.90 -0.74
N ASN A 46 -3.29 10.00 -0.37
CA ASN A 46 -3.92 11.24 0.08
C ASN A 46 -4.08 11.34 1.61
N GLU A 47 -3.53 10.37 2.34
CA GLU A 47 -3.70 10.25 3.80
C GLU A 47 -5.17 10.17 4.25
N ASP A 48 -6.09 9.85 3.32
CA ASP A 48 -7.54 9.69 3.55
C ASP A 48 -8.09 8.45 2.82
N GLY A 49 -7.41 7.33 2.99
CA GLY A 49 -7.86 6.03 2.47
C GLY A 49 -7.64 5.80 0.98
N VAL A 50 -6.97 6.69 0.24
CA VAL A 50 -6.60 6.44 -1.16
C VAL A 50 -5.10 6.26 -1.27
N ILE A 51 -4.68 5.15 -1.86
CA ILE A 51 -3.27 4.77 -1.97
C ILE A 51 -2.99 4.07 -3.29
N GLY A 52 -1.78 4.26 -3.81
CA GLY A 52 -1.27 3.56 -4.97
C GLY A 52 0.22 3.32 -4.90
N TRP A 53 0.71 2.42 -5.71
CA TRP A 53 2.14 2.17 -5.83
C TRP A 53 2.56 2.13 -7.29
N GLY A 54 3.81 2.51 -7.55
CA GLY A 54 4.40 2.46 -8.88
C GLY A 54 5.88 2.12 -8.85
N LEU A 55 6.33 1.50 -9.92
CA LEU A 55 7.72 1.20 -10.18
C LEU A 55 8.17 2.03 -11.38
N GLY A 56 9.20 2.86 -11.19
CA GLY A 56 9.84 3.60 -12.26
C GLY A 56 11.26 3.10 -12.52
N LYS A 57 11.66 3.09 -13.77
CA LYS A 57 13.05 2.81 -14.19
C LYS A 57 13.54 3.89 -15.17
N ALA A 58 14.72 4.41 -14.91
CA ALA A 58 15.39 5.39 -15.77
C ALA A 58 16.90 5.38 -15.55
N ASN A 59 17.64 6.09 -16.41
CA ASN A 59 19.08 6.25 -16.26
C ASN A 59 19.45 7.23 -15.13
N GLU A 60 18.51 8.12 -14.75
CA GLU A 60 18.64 9.07 -13.66
C GLU A 60 17.64 8.78 -12.56
N VAL A 61 18.03 9.06 -11.30
CA VAL A 61 17.20 8.81 -10.12
C VAL A 61 15.90 9.62 -10.14
N THR A 62 15.99 10.92 -10.46
CA THR A 62 14.83 11.83 -10.54
C THR A 62 13.81 11.38 -11.56
N ALA A 63 14.27 11.00 -12.76
CA ALA A 63 13.42 10.47 -13.81
C ALA A 63 12.80 9.11 -13.45
N ALA A 64 13.51 8.25 -12.69
CA ALA A 64 12.95 6.99 -12.20
C ALA A 64 11.84 7.23 -11.17
N ILE A 65 12.01 8.20 -10.26
CA ILE A 65 10.98 8.57 -9.27
C ILE A 65 9.75 9.14 -9.98
N ALA A 66 9.91 10.11 -10.90
CA ALA A 66 8.80 10.70 -11.64
C ALA A 66 7.96 9.65 -12.36
N LYS A 67 8.59 8.71 -13.08
CA LYS A 67 7.92 7.56 -13.70
C LYS A 67 7.20 6.66 -12.70
N GLY A 68 7.81 6.46 -11.50
CA GLY A 68 7.19 5.72 -10.42
C GLY A 68 5.91 6.38 -9.91
N VAL A 69 5.92 7.71 -9.73
CA VAL A 69 4.75 8.50 -9.31
C VAL A 69 3.63 8.42 -10.34
N GLU A 70 3.94 8.59 -11.63
CA GLU A 70 2.94 8.45 -12.71
C GLU A 70 2.32 7.04 -12.73
N ALA A 71 3.12 6.00 -12.56
CA ALA A 71 2.64 4.63 -12.50
C ALA A 71 1.75 4.39 -11.26
N ALA A 72 2.11 4.99 -10.11
CA ALA A 72 1.33 4.91 -8.88
C ALA A 72 -0.04 5.60 -9.02
N LYS A 73 -0.10 6.78 -9.62
CA LYS A 73 -1.35 7.52 -9.90
C LYS A 73 -2.33 6.73 -10.79
N LYS A 74 -1.83 5.85 -11.65
CA LYS A 74 -2.69 4.98 -12.49
C LYS A 74 -3.27 3.78 -11.73
N ASN A 75 -2.71 3.44 -10.57
CA ASN A 75 -3.04 2.25 -9.79
C ASN A 75 -3.56 2.59 -8.39
N LEU A 76 -4.40 3.62 -8.26
CA LEU A 76 -4.98 4.00 -6.98
C LEU A 76 -6.09 3.04 -6.56
N ILE A 77 -6.07 2.66 -5.29
CA ILE A 77 -7.12 1.88 -4.63
C ILE A 77 -7.67 2.64 -3.43
N LYS A 78 -8.94 2.40 -3.10
CA LYS A 78 -9.57 2.90 -1.89
C LYS A 78 -9.52 1.84 -0.80
N VAL A 79 -9.07 2.24 0.37
CA VAL A 79 -8.88 1.40 1.57
C VAL A 79 -9.85 1.85 2.66
N PRO A 80 -10.54 0.95 3.36
CA PRO A 80 -11.37 1.32 4.49
C PRO A 80 -10.50 1.67 5.70
N VAL A 81 -10.51 2.93 6.11
CA VAL A 81 -9.91 3.42 7.36
C VAL A 81 -11.04 3.71 8.33
N HIS A 82 -10.92 3.29 9.59
CA HIS A 82 -11.90 3.51 10.64
C HIS A 82 -11.20 4.03 11.90
N ASN A 83 -11.57 5.23 12.35
CA ASN A 83 -10.99 5.89 13.53
C ASN A 83 -9.45 5.88 13.55
N GLY A 84 -8.80 6.15 12.41
CA GLY A 84 -7.35 6.17 12.28
C GLY A 84 -6.67 4.80 12.25
N THR A 85 -7.42 3.70 12.30
CA THR A 85 -6.90 2.33 12.23
C THR A 85 -7.60 1.50 11.15
N ILE A 86 -7.20 0.23 11.01
CA ILE A 86 -7.80 -0.74 10.10
C ILE A 86 -9.00 -1.44 10.76
N PRO A 87 -10.04 -1.84 9.98
CA PRO A 87 -11.27 -2.41 10.54
C PRO A 87 -11.11 -3.80 11.17
N HIS A 88 -10.19 -4.62 10.67
CA HIS A 88 -9.94 -5.98 11.18
C HIS A 88 -8.51 -6.42 10.86
N GLU A 89 -8.07 -7.50 11.48
CA GLU A 89 -6.80 -8.12 11.15
C GLU A 89 -6.85 -8.75 9.75
N GLN A 90 -5.72 -8.67 9.05
CA GLN A 90 -5.59 -9.19 7.70
C GLN A 90 -4.17 -9.72 7.46
N GLU A 91 -4.08 -10.86 6.80
CA GLU A 91 -2.84 -11.37 6.24
C GLU A 91 -2.91 -11.33 4.71
N ALA A 92 -1.77 -11.07 4.07
CA ALA A 92 -1.61 -11.24 2.62
C ALA A 92 -0.21 -11.72 2.29
N LYS A 93 -0.08 -12.32 1.11
CA LYS A 93 1.17 -12.87 0.60
C LYS A 93 1.39 -12.43 -0.83
N PHE A 94 2.56 -11.85 -1.09
CA PHE A 94 3.00 -11.56 -2.44
C PHE A 94 4.44 -12.07 -2.65
N GLY A 95 4.60 -12.98 -3.63
CA GLY A 95 5.89 -13.65 -3.83
C GLY A 95 6.36 -14.38 -2.56
N GLY A 96 7.60 -14.10 -2.14
CA GLY A 96 8.17 -14.66 -0.90
C GLY A 96 7.86 -13.86 0.37
N SER A 97 7.18 -12.71 0.27
CA SER A 97 6.81 -11.89 1.43
C SER A 97 5.39 -12.22 1.90
N ARG A 98 5.25 -12.34 3.21
CA ARG A 98 3.96 -12.47 3.90
C ARG A 98 3.87 -11.36 4.93
N ILE A 99 2.74 -10.69 5.00
CA ILE A 99 2.49 -9.63 5.95
C ILE A 99 1.31 -9.97 6.85
N PHE A 100 1.34 -9.43 8.05
CA PHE A 100 0.26 -9.48 9.02
C PHE A 100 -0.02 -8.06 9.50
N LEU A 101 -1.28 -7.64 9.43
CA LEU A 101 -1.78 -6.36 9.91
C LEU A 101 -2.80 -6.60 11.00
N LYS A 102 -2.70 -5.85 12.10
CA LYS A 102 -3.63 -5.91 13.22
C LYS A 102 -4.02 -4.49 13.64
N PRO A 103 -5.31 -4.21 13.87
CA PRO A 103 -5.74 -2.92 14.39
C PRO A 103 -5.13 -2.65 15.77
N ALA A 104 -4.92 -1.38 16.09
CA ALA A 104 -4.37 -0.94 17.36
C ALA A 104 -5.22 0.18 17.95
N SER A 105 -5.13 0.36 19.26
CA SER A 105 -5.77 1.46 19.97
C SER A 105 -5.14 2.81 19.61
N GLU A 106 -5.91 3.86 19.72
CA GLU A 106 -5.47 5.23 19.50
C GLU A 106 -4.22 5.56 20.34
N GLY A 107 -3.25 6.24 19.73
CA GLY A 107 -1.98 6.59 20.36
C GLY A 107 -0.88 5.52 20.26
N THR A 108 -1.17 4.33 19.70
CA THR A 108 -0.15 3.29 19.48
C THR A 108 0.87 3.69 18.42
N GLY A 109 0.45 4.44 17.42
CA GLY A 109 1.23 4.80 16.25
C GLY A 109 1.41 3.65 15.25
N VAL A 110 2.10 3.93 14.14
CA VAL A 110 2.38 2.93 13.09
C VAL A 110 3.59 2.09 13.49
N LYS A 111 3.35 0.88 13.99
CA LYS A 111 4.41 -0.10 14.29
C LYS A 111 4.60 -1.06 13.13
N ALA A 112 5.44 -0.66 12.16
CA ALA A 112 5.68 -1.39 10.92
C ALA A 112 7.12 -1.27 10.45
N GLY A 113 7.57 -2.21 9.63
CA GLY A 113 8.84 -2.08 8.89
C GLY A 113 8.77 -0.97 7.85
N GLY A 114 9.91 -0.35 7.48
CA GLY A 114 9.96 0.87 6.67
C GLY A 114 9.12 0.85 5.39
N ALA A 115 9.18 -0.23 4.60
CA ALA A 115 8.38 -0.35 3.37
C ALA A 115 6.87 -0.42 3.64
N MET A 116 6.45 -1.14 4.69
CA MET A 116 5.04 -1.21 5.10
C MET A 116 4.57 0.10 5.73
N ARG A 117 5.44 0.75 6.55
CA ARG A 117 5.15 2.04 7.17
C ARG A 117 4.83 3.10 6.13
N ALA A 118 5.63 3.21 5.07
CA ALA A 118 5.38 4.15 3.98
C ALA A 118 4.00 3.96 3.36
N VAL A 119 3.56 2.70 3.16
CA VAL A 119 2.23 2.38 2.64
C VAL A 119 1.13 2.79 3.62
N LEU A 120 1.24 2.40 4.89
CA LEU A 120 0.22 2.63 5.92
C LEU A 120 0.02 4.12 6.23
N GLU A 121 1.12 4.88 6.35
CA GLU A 121 1.06 6.33 6.55
C GLU A 121 0.49 7.05 5.33
N SER A 122 0.84 6.65 4.09
CA SER A 122 0.26 7.23 2.87
C SER A 122 -1.24 6.92 2.72
N ALA A 123 -1.73 5.84 3.33
CA ALA A 123 -3.16 5.52 3.41
C ALA A 123 -3.91 6.32 4.50
N GLY A 124 -3.19 7.07 5.36
CA GLY A 124 -3.78 7.82 6.47
C GLY A 124 -4.06 6.98 7.72
N ILE A 125 -3.46 5.80 7.83
CA ILE A 125 -3.57 4.96 9.02
C ILE A 125 -2.58 5.49 10.06
N LYS A 126 -3.09 5.82 11.25
CA LYS A 126 -2.32 6.39 12.37
C LYS A 126 -1.90 5.34 13.38
N ASP A 127 -2.76 4.32 13.61
CA ASP A 127 -2.57 3.32 14.65
C ASP A 127 -2.72 1.91 14.08
N VAL A 128 -1.60 1.17 14.02
CA VAL A 128 -1.59 -0.18 13.46
C VAL A 128 -0.36 -0.97 13.91
N LEU A 129 -0.54 -2.26 14.13
CA LEU A 129 0.53 -3.22 14.33
C LEU A 129 0.71 -4.02 13.03
N ALA A 130 1.92 -3.99 12.48
CA ALA A 130 2.24 -4.67 11.25
C ALA A 130 3.55 -5.46 11.38
N LYS A 131 3.55 -6.69 10.88
CA LYS A 131 4.72 -7.56 10.87
C LYS A 131 4.91 -8.20 9.51
N SER A 132 6.12 -8.09 8.97
CA SER A 132 6.54 -8.88 7.81
C SER A 132 7.09 -10.23 8.24
N LYS A 133 6.68 -11.28 7.53
CA LYS A 133 7.15 -12.66 7.68
C LYS A 133 7.70 -13.11 6.31
N GLY A 134 8.79 -13.83 6.27
CA GLY A 134 9.45 -14.28 5.03
C GLY A 134 10.36 -13.21 4.43
N SER A 135 10.29 -13.00 3.12
CA SER A 135 11.18 -12.08 2.40
C SER A 135 10.95 -10.62 2.80
N SER A 136 12.04 -9.91 3.06
CA SER A 136 12.05 -8.47 3.38
C SER A 136 12.21 -7.57 2.14
N ASN A 137 12.09 -8.11 0.92
CA ASN A 137 12.22 -7.33 -0.30
C ASN A 137 11.15 -6.21 -0.35
N PRO A 138 11.55 -4.91 -0.41
CA PRO A 138 10.62 -3.78 -0.40
C PRO A 138 9.55 -3.86 -1.48
N HIS A 139 9.87 -4.33 -2.68
CA HIS A 139 8.92 -4.49 -3.77
C HIS A 139 7.78 -5.46 -3.44
N ASN A 140 8.11 -6.58 -2.81
CA ASN A 140 7.12 -7.57 -2.41
C ASN A 140 6.30 -7.09 -1.21
N LEU A 141 6.96 -6.45 -0.23
CA LEU A 141 6.29 -5.92 0.97
C LEU A 141 5.26 -4.85 0.62
N VAL A 142 5.61 -3.87 -0.24
CA VAL A 142 4.66 -2.85 -0.70
C VAL A 142 3.44 -3.48 -1.37
N LYS A 143 3.66 -4.41 -2.31
CA LYS A 143 2.58 -5.09 -3.02
C LYS A 143 1.69 -5.91 -2.08
N ALA A 144 2.30 -6.71 -1.18
CA ALA A 144 1.56 -7.50 -0.19
C ALA A 144 0.73 -6.61 0.74
N THR A 145 1.30 -5.46 1.19
CA THR A 145 0.58 -4.54 2.07
C THR A 145 -0.63 -3.90 1.37
N ILE A 146 -0.46 -3.49 0.12
CA ILE A 146 -1.55 -2.92 -0.67
C ILE A 146 -2.63 -3.97 -0.99
N GLU A 147 -2.23 -5.21 -1.25
CA GLU A 147 -3.15 -6.33 -1.45
C GLU A 147 -3.97 -6.62 -0.19
N ALA A 148 -3.31 -6.67 0.99
CA ALA A 148 -4.00 -6.83 2.27
C ALA A 148 -5.01 -5.71 2.52
N LEU A 149 -4.62 -4.45 2.32
CA LEU A 149 -5.50 -3.30 2.50
C LEU A 149 -6.69 -3.31 1.52
N GLY A 150 -6.47 -3.75 0.27
CA GLY A 150 -7.50 -3.87 -0.75
C GLY A 150 -8.50 -5.00 -0.52
N GLU A 151 -8.11 -6.05 0.23
CA GLU A 151 -8.98 -7.16 0.61
C GLU A 151 -9.83 -6.88 1.84
N MET A 152 -9.50 -5.84 2.61
CA MET A 152 -10.26 -5.44 3.79
C MET A 152 -11.69 -5.06 3.44
N ARG A 153 -12.61 -5.39 4.33
CA ARG A 153 -14.04 -5.08 4.20
C ARG A 153 -14.42 -3.99 5.20
N SER A 154 -15.14 -2.98 4.73
CA SER A 154 -15.66 -1.96 5.63
C SER A 154 -16.78 -2.54 6.51
N PRO A 155 -16.92 -2.11 7.78
CA PRO A 155 -18.02 -2.53 8.65
C PRO A 155 -19.39 -2.25 8.04
N ILE A 156 -19.54 -1.15 7.31
CA ILE A 156 -20.78 -0.76 6.60
C ILE A 156 -21.14 -1.78 5.52
N GLU A 157 -20.16 -2.25 4.75
CA GLU A 157 -20.40 -3.27 3.73
C GLU A 157 -20.79 -4.62 4.33
N ILE A 158 -20.16 -5.00 5.46
CA ILE A 158 -20.50 -6.23 6.18
C ILE A 158 -21.93 -6.15 6.73
N ALA A 159 -22.29 -5.01 7.35
CA ALA A 159 -23.63 -4.75 7.86
C ALA A 159 -24.68 -4.88 6.74
N LYS A 160 -24.43 -4.25 5.60
CA LYS A 160 -25.31 -4.32 4.43
C LYS A 160 -25.44 -5.75 3.87
N THR A 161 -24.34 -6.50 3.81
CA THR A 161 -24.36 -7.88 3.30
C THR A 161 -25.08 -8.84 4.24
N ARG A 162 -24.98 -8.61 5.56
CA ARG A 162 -25.63 -9.46 6.59
C ARG A 162 -27.05 -8.99 6.93
N GLY A 163 -27.50 -7.83 6.47
CA GLY A 163 -28.80 -7.26 6.80
C GLY A 163 -28.95 -6.86 8.28
N VAL A 164 -27.84 -6.46 8.93
CA VAL A 164 -27.79 -6.06 10.35
C VAL A 164 -27.31 -4.63 10.52
N THR A 165 -27.52 -4.06 11.70
CA THR A 165 -26.99 -2.71 12.00
C THR A 165 -25.47 -2.75 12.17
N VAL A 166 -24.80 -1.61 11.91
CA VAL A 166 -23.34 -1.48 12.08
C VAL A 166 -22.92 -1.76 13.53
N GLU A 167 -23.73 -1.33 14.51
CA GLU A 167 -23.47 -1.60 15.92
C GLU A 167 -23.42 -3.11 16.22
N LYS A 168 -24.30 -3.88 15.61
CA LYS A 168 -24.33 -5.33 15.77
C LYS A 168 -23.12 -6.03 15.14
N VAL A 169 -22.49 -5.41 14.12
CA VAL A 169 -21.24 -5.93 13.53
C VAL A 169 -20.08 -5.82 14.51
N PHE A 170 -20.05 -4.79 15.38
CA PHE A 170 -18.98 -4.59 16.35
C PHE A 170 -19.21 -5.32 17.68
N LYS A 171 -20.47 -5.49 18.08
CA LYS A 171 -20.82 -6.08 19.39
C LYS A 171 -21.07 -7.59 19.32
N GLY A 172 -21.28 -8.15 18.13
CA GLY A 172 -21.66 -9.56 17.93
C GLY A 172 -23.17 -9.78 17.90
#